data_b80c99845d6b5b46d8b729d6fad0ad83
#
_entry.id   b80c99845d6b5b46d8b729d6fad0ad83
#
_cell.length_a   1.000
_cell.length_b   1.000
_cell.length_c   1.000
_cell.angle_alpha   90.00
_cell.angle_beta   90.00
_cell.angle_gamma   90.00
#
_symmetry.space_group_name_H-M   'P 1'
#
loop_
_entity.id
_entity.type
_entity.pdbx_description
1 polymer ?
#
loop_
_entity_poly.entity_id
_entity_poly.type
_entity_poly.pdbx_seq_one_letter_code
_entity_poly.pdbx_strand_id
1 'polypeptide(L)'
;NADLICISFEMPHESGTLYQMLSHIIYNDLNMTRIESRPVPDKKWEYRFYVEFEGKANQAGAINALSGINAEALNMKILGNY
;
A
#
# COMPACT_ATOMS: atom_id res chain seq x y z
N ASN A 1 21.99 3.53 2.00
CA ASN A 1 20.75 3.37 2.75
C ASN A 1 19.59 3.16 1.80
N ALA A 2 18.93 2.04 1.95
CA ALA A 2 17.71 1.83 1.21
C ALA A 2 16.64 2.75 1.76
N ASP A 3 15.97 3.48 0.88
CA ASP A 3 14.83 4.26 1.29
C ASP A 3 13.61 3.34 1.35
N LEU A 4 12.87 3.42 2.43
CA LEU A 4 11.67 2.60 2.62
C LEU A 4 10.47 3.50 2.78
N ILE A 5 9.40 3.15 2.08
CA ILE A 5 8.11 3.82 2.22
C ILE A 5 7.18 2.86 2.93
N CYS A 6 6.57 3.31 4.00
CA CYS A 6 5.62 2.51 4.76
C CYS A 6 4.26 3.19 4.68
N ILE A 7 3.25 2.43 4.24
CA ILE A 7 1.90 2.96 4.09
C ILE A 7 0.90 2.04 4.77
N SER A 8 -0.28 2.60 5.06
CA SER A 8 -1.42 1.80 5.48
C SER A 8 -2.63 2.19 4.66
N PHE A 9 -3.50 1.22 4.41
CA PHE A 9 -4.75 1.48 3.72
C PHE A 9 -5.76 0.42 4.12
N GLU A 10 -7.04 0.72 3.89
CA GLU A 10 -8.13 -0.19 4.20
C GLU A 10 -8.84 -0.55 2.90
N MET A 11 -9.34 -1.77 2.84
CA MET A 11 -10.07 -2.23 1.66
C MET A 11 -10.99 -3.38 2.04
N PRO A 12 -12.09 -3.58 1.29
CA PRO A 12 -12.96 -4.71 1.53
C PRO A 12 -12.22 -6.03 1.33
N HIS A 13 -12.60 -7.03 2.10
CA HIS A 13 -12.03 -8.36 1.97
C HIS A 13 -12.70 -9.07 0.79
N GLU A 14 -12.25 -8.78 -0.40
CA GLU A 14 -12.75 -9.37 -1.64
C GLU A 14 -11.62 -9.96 -2.45
N SER A 15 -11.96 -10.99 -3.19
CA SER A 15 -11.00 -11.66 -4.05
C SER A 15 -10.44 -10.66 -5.08
N GLY A 16 -9.13 -10.58 -5.16
CA GLY A 16 -8.45 -9.75 -6.16
C GLY A 16 -8.19 -8.31 -5.76
N THR A 17 -8.84 -7.79 -4.71
CA THR A 17 -8.63 -6.38 -4.34
C THR A 17 -7.20 -6.14 -3.88
N LEU A 18 -6.68 -7.01 -3.03
CA LEU A 18 -5.30 -6.86 -2.58
C LEU A 18 -4.32 -6.96 -3.74
N TYR A 19 -4.58 -7.87 -4.66
CA TYR A 19 -3.74 -8.02 -5.84
C TYR A 19 -3.70 -6.72 -6.66
N GLN A 20 -4.85 -6.06 -6.83
CA GLN A 20 -4.89 -4.78 -7.53
C GLN A 20 -4.04 -3.73 -6.84
N MET A 21 -4.11 -3.67 -5.51
CA MET A 21 -3.29 -2.70 -4.77
C MET A 21 -1.80 -2.99 -4.93
N LEU A 22 -1.43 -4.25 -4.80
CA LEU A 22 -0.02 -4.63 -4.94
C LEU A 22 0.48 -4.42 -6.36
N SER A 23 -0.38 -4.51 -7.36
CA SER A 23 0.03 -4.31 -8.75
C SER A 23 0.55 -2.90 -8.98
N HIS A 24 0.05 -1.90 -8.27
CA HIS A 24 0.57 -0.53 -8.39
C HIS A 24 2.04 -0.48 -7.99
N ILE A 25 2.43 -1.26 -7.00
CA ILE A 25 3.82 -1.33 -6.56
C ILE A 25 4.66 -2.08 -7.58
N ILE A 26 4.16 -3.22 -8.05
CA ILE A 26 4.88 -4.09 -8.98
C ILE A 26 5.10 -3.41 -10.34
N TYR A 27 4.06 -2.79 -10.88
CA TYR A 27 4.14 -2.15 -12.20
C TYR A 27 5.05 -0.93 -12.21
N ASN A 28 5.32 -0.35 -11.05
CA ASN A 28 6.24 0.77 -10.96
C ASN A 28 7.66 0.35 -10.56
N ASP A 29 7.95 -0.95 -10.67
CA ASP A 29 9.27 -1.52 -10.39
C ASP A 29 9.74 -1.27 -8.96
N LEU A 30 8.81 -1.20 -8.03
CA LEU A 30 9.16 -1.03 -6.62
C LEU A 30 9.22 -2.40 -5.95
N ASN A 31 10.17 -2.56 -5.05
CA ASN A 31 10.36 -3.82 -4.35
C ASN A 31 9.66 -3.79 -3.01
N MET A 32 8.62 -4.61 -2.86
CA MET A 32 7.90 -4.72 -1.60
C MET A 32 8.71 -5.55 -0.63
N THR A 33 8.97 -5.00 0.56
CA THR A 33 9.77 -5.67 1.58
C THR A 33 8.93 -6.28 2.69
N ARG A 34 7.69 -5.80 2.87
CA ARG A 34 6.86 -6.30 3.95
C ARG A 34 5.39 -6.03 3.67
N ILE A 35 4.55 -6.95 4.10
CA ILE A 35 3.11 -6.76 4.07
C ILE A 35 2.50 -7.43 5.29
N GLU A 36 1.58 -6.73 5.94
CA GLU A 36 0.79 -7.27 7.05
C GLU A 36 -0.67 -6.89 6.85
N SER A 37 -1.56 -7.73 7.30
CA SER A 37 -2.98 -7.45 7.26
C SER A 37 -3.59 -7.64 8.64
N ARG A 38 -4.55 -6.77 8.98
CA ARG A 38 -5.28 -6.86 10.24
C ARG A 38 -6.75 -6.55 9.99
N PRO A 39 -7.67 -7.28 10.64
CA PRO A 39 -9.08 -6.96 10.50
C PRO A 39 -9.36 -5.59 11.11
N VAL A 40 -10.29 -4.85 10.48
CA VAL A 40 -10.71 -3.55 11.01
C VAL A 40 -11.77 -3.79 12.08
N PRO A 41 -11.57 -3.29 13.30
CA PRO A 41 -12.59 -3.44 14.35
C PRO A 41 -13.92 -2.84 13.90
N ASP A 42 -15.00 -3.49 14.27
CA ASP A 42 -16.38 -3.05 14.02
C ASP A 42 -16.79 -3.02 12.54
N LYS A 43 -15.93 -3.49 11.65
CA LYS A 43 -16.25 -3.57 10.22
C LYS A 43 -16.00 -4.98 9.74
N LYS A 44 -17.07 -5.67 9.38
CA LYS A 44 -16.95 -6.99 8.78
C LYS A 44 -16.48 -6.84 7.35
N TRP A 45 -15.63 -7.76 6.92
CA TRP A 45 -15.17 -7.85 5.54
C TRP A 45 -14.23 -6.72 5.12
N GLU A 46 -13.68 -5.96 6.08
CA GLU A 46 -12.66 -4.96 5.77
C GLU A 46 -11.38 -5.29 6.52
N TYR A 47 -10.26 -5.07 5.83
CA TYR A 47 -8.94 -5.28 6.40
C TYR A 47 -8.11 -4.03 6.23
N ARG A 48 -7.26 -3.78 7.22
CA ARG A 48 -6.23 -2.75 7.10
C ARG A 48 -4.93 -3.44 6.75
N PHE A 49 -4.27 -2.94 5.70
CA PHE A 49 -2.99 -3.45 5.26
C PHE A 49 -1.89 -2.47 5.58
N TYR A 50 -0.75 -3.00 6.00
CA TYR A 50 0.47 -2.25 6.21
C TYR A 50 1.49 -2.79 5.22
N VAL A 51 1.96 -1.92 4.32
CA VAL A 51 2.86 -2.33 3.26
C VAL A 51 4.12 -1.47 3.32
N GLU A 52 5.26 -2.13 3.18
CA GLU A 52 6.55 -1.47 3.14
C GLU A 52 7.22 -1.82 1.82
N PHE A 53 7.74 -0.83 1.13
CA PHE A 53 8.46 -1.07 -0.12
C PHE A 53 9.60 -0.07 -0.27
N GLU A 54 10.58 -0.45 -1.09
CA GLU A 54 11.75 0.39 -1.33
C GLU A 54 11.42 1.49 -2.32
N GLY A 55 11.88 2.70 -2.00
CA GLY A 55 11.70 3.85 -2.87
C GLY A 55 11.71 5.14 -2.09
N LYS A 56 11.73 6.23 -2.83
CA LYS A 56 11.63 7.57 -2.25
C LYS A 56 10.28 8.15 -2.61
N ALA A 57 9.64 8.80 -1.66
CA ALA A 57 8.30 9.34 -1.87
C ALA A 57 8.26 10.38 -3.00
N ASN A 58 9.38 10.97 -3.37
CA ASN A 58 9.44 11.95 -4.45
C ASN A 58 9.84 11.37 -5.80
N GLN A 59 10.05 10.05 -5.89
CA GLN A 59 10.34 9.42 -7.18
C GLN A 59 9.06 9.19 -7.97
N ALA A 60 9.14 9.28 -9.29
CA ALA A 60 7.98 9.16 -10.16
C ALA A 60 7.25 7.84 -9.97
N GLY A 61 7.98 6.72 -9.89
CA GLY A 61 7.37 5.41 -9.68
C GLY A 61 6.63 5.31 -8.36
N ALA A 62 7.24 5.84 -7.29
CA ALA A 62 6.60 5.84 -5.98
C ALA A 62 5.36 6.72 -5.98
N ILE A 63 5.44 7.90 -6.59
CA ILE A 63 4.28 8.80 -6.69
C ILE A 63 3.13 8.12 -7.43
N ASN A 64 3.43 7.46 -8.55
CA ASN A 64 2.42 6.76 -9.32
C ASN A 64 1.77 5.62 -8.52
N ALA A 65 2.58 4.84 -7.81
CA ALA A 65 2.07 3.74 -7.00
C ALA A 65 1.18 4.26 -5.86
N LEU A 66 1.65 5.27 -5.15
CA LEU A 66 0.88 5.84 -4.04
C LEU A 66 -0.41 6.47 -4.54
N SER A 67 -0.37 7.16 -5.67
CA SER A 67 -1.56 7.76 -6.25
C SER A 67 -2.59 6.71 -6.66
N GLY A 68 -2.13 5.61 -7.26
CA GLY A 68 -3.01 4.52 -7.65
C GLY A 68 -3.68 3.86 -6.45
N ILE A 69 -2.90 3.59 -5.41
CA ILE A 69 -3.44 2.99 -4.19
C ILE A 69 -4.44 3.95 -3.53
N ASN A 70 -4.07 5.23 -3.44
CA ASN A 70 -4.94 6.22 -2.83
C ASN A 70 -6.28 6.37 -3.56
N ALA A 71 -6.28 6.19 -4.87
CA ALA A 71 -7.49 6.31 -5.67
C ALA A 71 -8.46 5.15 -5.45
N GLU A 72 -7.95 3.97 -5.09
CA GLU A 72 -8.75 2.76 -4.99
C GLU A 72 -9.01 2.30 -3.55
N ALA A 73 -8.07 2.56 -2.65
CA ALA A 73 -8.19 2.12 -1.27
C ALA A 73 -8.89 3.17 -0.41
N LEU A 74 -9.27 2.76 0.78
CA LEU A 74 -9.87 3.65 1.77
C LEU A 74 -8.82 4.04 2.80
N ASN A 75 -8.87 5.30 3.25
CA ASN A 75 -8.04 5.79 4.36
C ASN A 75 -6.55 5.48 4.20
N MET A 76 -6.04 5.70 3.00
CA MET A 76 -4.62 5.50 2.74
C MET A 76 -3.79 6.56 3.47
N LYS A 77 -2.75 6.10 4.17
CA LYS A 77 -1.86 7.00 4.90
C LYS A 77 -0.41 6.60 4.63
N ILE A 78 0.44 7.59 4.48
CA ILE A 78 1.88 7.36 4.42
C ILE A 78 2.39 7.46 5.84
N LEU A 79 2.89 6.35 6.38
CA LEU A 79 3.34 6.28 7.76
C LEU A 79 4.76 6.80 7.92
N GLY A 80 5.56 6.70 6.87
CA GLY A 80 6.91 7.21 6.91
C GLY A 80 7.67 6.90 5.63
N ASN A 81 8.77 7.62 5.45
CA ASN A 81 9.74 7.35 4.39
C ASN A 81 11.11 7.41 5.06
N TYR A 82 11.75 6.28 5.18
CA TYR A 82 12.99 6.12 5.95
C TYR A 82 14.22 6.04 5.09
#